data_900737219f38984c496446bb0130573c
#
_entry.id   900737219f38984c496446bb0130573c
#
_cell.length_a   1.000
_cell.length_b   1.000
_cell.length_c   1.000
_cell.angle_alpha   90.00
_cell.angle_beta   90.00
_cell.angle_gamma   90.00
#
_symmetry.space_group_name_H-M   'P 1'
#
loop_
_entity.id
_entity.type
_entity.pdbx_description
1 polymer ?
#
loop_
_entity_poly.entity_id
_entity_poly.type
_entity_poly.pdbx_seq_one_letter_code
_entity_poly.pdbx_strand_id
1 'polypeptide(L)'
;MQTWRGSKAVRVCDLHFAFCILIALSAAACASSGNPRPRPFPGAPPPPESTASTPAEPSVVVPSLAVASSAIVDTAMQLRGVPYRNGGSDPSGFDCSGFVQWVFARNGVLLPREVREQYSAGQQIDLRDVHPGDLVFFQTVSRGASHVGVVIGADQFVHAPSSTGVVRVERFTTTYWARRFVGARRVAKEAATTN
;
A
#
# COMPACT_ATOMS: atom_id res chain seq x y z
N MET A 1 -36.94 10.83 51.30
CA MET A 1 -36.70 12.27 51.37
C MET A 1 -35.21 12.50 51.11
N GLN A 2 -34.81 13.02 49.97
CA GLN A 2 -33.90 14.12 49.73
C GLN A 2 -33.64 14.26 48.23
N THR A 3 -34.13 15.34 47.74
CA THR A 3 -33.98 15.88 46.40
C THR A 3 -32.59 16.50 46.26
N TRP A 4 -31.90 16.22 45.14
CA TRP A 4 -30.82 17.08 44.67
C TRP A 4 -31.06 17.53 43.24
N ARG A 5 -31.39 18.81 43.14
CA ARG A 5 -31.38 19.59 41.87
C ARG A 5 -29.97 20.19 41.69
N GLY A 6 -29.50 20.25 40.47
CA GLY A 6 -28.25 20.96 40.19
C GLY A 6 -28.03 21.10 38.69
N SER A 7 -28.83 21.96 38.08
CA SER A 7 -28.64 22.51 36.73
C SER A 7 -27.36 23.35 36.66
N LYS A 8 -26.50 23.17 35.66
CA LYS A 8 -25.67 24.26 35.12
C LYS A 8 -25.45 24.02 33.62
N ALA A 9 -26.21 24.76 32.82
CA ALA A 9 -25.94 25.03 31.42
C ALA A 9 -24.70 25.93 31.32
N VAL A 10 -23.73 25.52 30.55
CA VAL A 10 -22.61 26.38 30.13
C VAL A 10 -22.91 26.79 28.70
N ARG A 11 -23.24 28.08 28.52
CA ARG A 11 -23.33 28.74 27.23
C ARG A 11 -21.90 28.94 26.75
N VAL A 12 -21.61 28.46 25.56
CA VAL A 12 -20.40 28.81 24.83
C VAL A 12 -20.74 30.01 23.95
N CYS A 13 -20.03 31.09 24.20
CA CYS A 13 -20.07 32.34 23.47
C CYS A 13 -19.57 32.16 22.01
N ASP A 14 -20.35 32.68 21.10
CA ASP A 14 -19.95 33.06 19.73
C ASP A 14 -18.76 34.03 19.78
N LEU A 15 -17.73 33.71 19.03
CA LEU A 15 -16.74 34.70 18.63
C LEU A 15 -16.53 34.62 17.11
N HIS A 16 -17.32 35.45 16.42
CA HIS A 16 -17.09 35.80 15.03
C HIS A 16 -15.85 36.68 14.95
N PHE A 17 -14.83 36.22 14.27
CA PHE A 17 -13.77 37.10 13.78
C PHE A 17 -13.73 37.02 12.25
N ALA A 18 -14.38 38.08 11.67
CA ALA A 18 -14.24 38.41 10.28
C ALA A 18 -12.83 38.98 10.06
N PHE A 19 -12.02 38.36 9.25
CA PHE A 19 -10.78 38.92 8.74
C PHE A 19 -10.86 39.03 7.22
N CYS A 20 -11.33 40.20 6.77
CA CYS A 20 -11.18 40.67 5.39
C CYS A 20 -9.72 41.04 5.16
N ILE A 21 -9.04 40.36 4.24
CA ILE A 21 -7.83 40.91 3.62
C ILE A 21 -8.00 40.90 2.11
N LEU A 22 -8.14 42.13 1.58
CA LEU A 22 -7.93 42.44 0.19
C LEU A 22 -6.45 42.22 -0.16
N ILE A 23 -6.16 41.41 -1.15
CA ILE A 23 -4.88 41.44 -1.83
C ILE A 23 -5.08 41.65 -3.32
N ALA A 24 -4.45 42.73 -3.77
CA ALA A 24 -4.50 43.30 -5.09
C ALA A 24 -3.96 42.38 -6.20
N LEU A 25 -4.59 42.46 -7.37
CA LEU A 25 -4.10 41.93 -8.63
C LEU A 25 -2.73 42.57 -8.98
N SER A 26 -1.74 41.73 -9.22
CA SER A 26 -0.53 42.06 -9.96
C SER A 26 -0.44 41.19 -11.19
N ALA A 27 -0.86 41.70 -12.33
CA ALA A 27 -0.63 41.09 -13.63
C ALA A 27 0.83 41.33 -14.03
N ALA A 28 1.64 40.24 -14.02
CA ALA A 28 2.97 40.24 -14.62
C ALA A 28 2.89 39.51 -15.96
N ALA A 29 2.96 40.25 -17.05
CA ALA A 29 3.12 39.73 -18.39
C ALA A 29 4.54 39.22 -18.57
N CYS A 30 4.74 37.88 -18.69
CA CYS A 30 5.99 37.31 -19.15
C CYS A 30 6.04 37.30 -20.68
N ALA A 31 6.89 38.16 -21.22
CA ALA A 31 7.23 38.19 -22.62
C ALA A 31 7.96 36.89 -23.03
N SER A 32 7.44 36.26 -24.08
CA SER A 32 8.03 35.12 -24.75
C SER A 32 9.33 35.54 -25.47
N SER A 33 10.48 35.20 -24.93
CA SER A 33 11.78 35.33 -25.61
C SER A 33 11.91 34.21 -26.63
N GLY A 34 11.60 34.49 -27.88
CA GLY A 34 11.89 33.63 -29.00
C GLY A 34 13.41 33.44 -29.14
N ASN A 35 13.87 32.21 -28.89
CA ASN A 35 15.26 31.82 -29.12
C ASN A 35 15.50 31.72 -30.63
N PRO A 36 16.36 32.58 -31.27
CA PRO A 36 16.64 32.48 -32.69
C PRO A 36 17.40 31.17 -32.97
N ARG A 37 16.81 30.30 -33.81
CA ARG A 37 17.49 29.12 -34.34
C ARG A 37 18.73 29.54 -35.12
N PRO A 38 19.89 28.96 -34.87
CA PRO A 38 21.08 29.19 -35.69
C PRO A 38 20.82 28.76 -37.13
N ARG A 39 21.16 29.60 -38.09
CA ARG A 39 21.08 29.27 -39.50
C ARG A 39 22.18 28.25 -39.84
N PRO A 40 21.90 27.23 -40.67
CA PRO A 40 22.94 26.29 -41.10
C PRO A 40 23.97 27.06 -41.96
N PHE A 41 25.26 26.80 -41.72
CA PHE A 41 26.34 27.27 -42.57
C PHE A 41 26.24 26.58 -43.93
N PRO A 42 26.30 27.31 -45.06
CA PRO A 42 26.38 26.68 -46.37
C PRO A 42 27.78 26.13 -46.57
N GLY A 43 27.88 24.82 -46.75
CA GLY A 43 29.14 24.17 -47.14
C GLY A 43 29.70 23.05 -46.26
N ALA A 44 28.94 22.60 -45.25
CA ALA A 44 29.33 21.38 -44.55
C ALA A 44 29.03 20.13 -45.36
N PRO A 45 30.01 19.20 -45.57
CA PRO A 45 29.72 17.90 -46.20
C PRO A 45 28.76 17.11 -45.31
N PRO A 46 27.90 16.26 -45.94
CA PRO A 46 27.01 15.42 -45.17
C PRO A 46 27.82 14.51 -44.24
N PRO A 47 27.39 14.35 -42.98
CA PRO A 47 28.04 13.40 -42.09
C PRO A 47 27.95 11.99 -42.68
N PRO A 48 29.00 11.14 -42.52
CA PRO A 48 28.92 9.76 -42.96
C PRO A 48 27.72 9.10 -42.32
N GLU A 49 26.94 8.35 -43.14
CA GLU A 49 25.88 7.50 -42.68
C GLU A 49 26.46 6.51 -41.67
N SER A 50 26.31 6.84 -40.37
CA SER A 50 26.63 5.93 -39.29
C SER A 50 25.58 4.85 -39.29
N THR A 51 25.90 3.70 -39.86
CA THR A 51 25.24 2.44 -39.55
C THR A 51 25.59 2.06 -38.12
N ALA A 52 25.17 2.88 -37.20
CA ALA A 52 25.21 2.53 -35.80
C ALA A 52 24.12 1.47 -35.57
N SER A 53 24.55 0.22 -35.52
CA SER A 53 23.82 -0.84 -34.88
C SER A 53 23.54 -0.34 -33.46
N THR A 54 22.30 0.02 -33.20
CA THR A 54 21.82 0.36 -31.83
C THR A 54 22.17 -0.84 -30.95
N PRO A 55 23.00 -0.67 -29.89
CA PRO A 55 23.13 -1.71 -28.89
C PRO A 55 21.73 -1.95 -28.33
N ALA A 56 21.28 -3.20 -28.35
CA ALA A 56 20.03 -3.59 -27.72
C ALA A 56 20.10 -3.13 -26.27
N GLU A 57 19.28 -2.15 -25.90
CA GLU A 57 19.10 -1.78 -24.51
C GLU A 57 18.75 -3.06 -23.72
N PRO A 58 19.36 -3.30 -22.57
CA PRO A 58 18.99 -4.42 -21.74
C PRO A 58 17.51 -4.27 -21.41
N SER A 59 16.68 -5.13 -22.01
CA SER A 59 15.25 -5.22 -21.71
C SER A 59 15.14 -5.50 -20.21
N VAL A 60 14.80 -4.49 -19.44
CA VAL A 60 14.44 -4.65 -18.02
C VAL A 60 13.18 -5.49 -18.03
N VAL A 61 13.31 -6.80 -17.80
CA VAL A 61 12.18 -7.70 -17.63
C VAL A 61 11.52 -7.31 -16.31
N VAL A 62 10.52 -6.43 -16.38
CA VAL A 62 9.63 -6.18 -15.25
C VAL A 62 8.86 -7.48 -15.00
N PRO A 63 8.99 -8.12 -13.82
CA PRO A 63 8.23 -9.33 -13.53
C PRO A 63 6.74 -9.04 -13.72
N SER A 64 6.04 -9.92 -14.43
CA SER A 64 4.58 -9.79 -14.55
C SER A 64 3.95 -9.87 -13.14
N LEU A 65 2.77 -9.27 -12.96
CA LEU A 65 2.03 -9.32 -11.69
C LEU A 65 1.86 -10.76 -11.18
N ALA A 66 1.72 -11.73 -12.08
CA ALA A 66 1.61 -13.14 -11.73
C ALA A 66 2.90 -13.70 -11.09
N VAL A 67 4.08 -13.31 -11.59
CA VAL A 67 5.38 -13.73 -11.04
C VAL A 67 5.61 -13.07 -9.67
N ALA A 68 5.24 -11.80 -9.52
CA ALA A 68 5.34 -11.12 -8.24
C ALA A 68 4.41 -11.74 -7.18
N SER A 69 3.20 -12.13 -7.55
CA SER A 69 2.23 -12.78 -6.65
C SER A 69 2.70 -14.16 -6.21
N SER A 70 3.27 -14.98 -7.11
CA SER A 70 3.80 -16.31 -6.74
C SER A 70 4.97 -16.18 -5.75
N ALA A 71 5.89 -15.23 -5.96
CA ALA A 71 7.02 -15.01 -5.07
C ALA A 71 6.58 -14.57 -3.65
N ILE A 72 5.52 -13.75 -3.54
CA ILE A 72 4.91 -13.38 -2.27
C ILE A 72 4.35 -14.60 -1.56
N VAL A 73 3.59 -15.44 -2.27
CA VAL A 73 3.02 -16.69 -1.71
C VAL A 73 4.13 -17.63 -1.26
N ASP A 74 5.16 -17.87 -2.06
CA ASP A 74 6.28 -18.75 -1.74
C ASP A 74 7.01 -18.26 -0.49
N THR A 75 7.29 -16.95 -0.41
CA THR A 75 7.92 -16.33 0.76
C THR A 75 7.06 -16.53 2.01
N ALA A 76 5.75 -16.31 1.91
CA ALA A 76 4.83 -16.46 3.02
C ALA A 76 4.74 -17.93 3.51
N MET A 77 4.72 -18.87 2.57
CA MET A 77 4.61 -20.31 2.87
C MET A 77 5.86 -20.89 3.52
N GLN A 78 7.06 -20.35 3.22
CA GLN A 78 8.31 -20.74 3.86
C GLN A 78 8.35 -20.38 5.36
N LEU A 79 7.54 -19.44 5.80
CA LEU A 79 7.48 -19.00 7.20
C LEU A 79 6.47 -19.78 8.05
N ARG A 80 5.81 -20.81 7.51
CA ARG A 80 4.88 -21.64 8.28
C ARG A 80 5.59 -22.29 9.47
N GLY A 81 4.94 -22.25 10.63
CA GLY A 81 5.50 -22.76 11.88
C GLY A 81 6.35 -21.76 12.65
N VAL A 82 6.70 -20.62 12.08
CA VAL A 82 7.37 -19.53 12.82
C VAL A 82 6.47 -19.06 13.97
N PRO A 83 7.01 -18.91 15.20
CA PRO A 83 6.23 -18.50 16.36
C PRO A 83 5.55 -17.15 16.21
N TYR A 84 4.35 -17.04 16.78
CA TYR A 84 3.74 -15.73 17.01
C TYR A 84 4.50 -14.98 18.11
N ARG A 85 4.79 -13.73 17.86
CA ARG A 85 5.37 -12.82 18.86
C ARG A 85 4.67 -11.45 18.74
N ASN A 86 4.10 -10.97 19.84
CA ASN A 86 3.49 -9.66 19.86
C ASN A 86 4.53 -8.57 19.48
N GLY A 87 4.21 -7.72 18.52
CA GLY A 87 5.14 -6.73 17.95
C GLY A 87 6.26 -7.33 17.09
N GLY A 88 6.25 -8.64 16.83
CA GLY A 88 7.26 -9.33 16.03
C GLY A 88 7.21 -8.97 14.55
N SER A 89 8.39 -8.85 13.92
CA SER A 89 8.52 -8.44 12.51
C SER A 89 9.68 -9.11 11.78
N ASP A 90 10.20 -10.22 12.30
CA ASP A 90 11.32 -10.98 11.75
C ASP A 90 11.12 -12.49 11.95
N PRO A 91 11.93 -13.37 11.30
CA PRO A 91 11.79 -14.82 11.39
C PRO A 91 11.96 -15.43 12.78
N SER A 92 12.39 -14.69 13.79
CA SER A 92 12.37 -15.16 15.20
C SER A 92 10.98 -15.14 15.81
N GLY A 93 10.02 -14.45 15.18
CA GLY A 93 8.62 -14.42 15.55
C GLY A 93 7.90 -13.21 14.94
N PHE A 94 6.65 -13.42 14.54
CA PHE A 94 5.81 -12.42 13.89
C PHE A 94 4.50 -12.18 14.66
N ASP A 95 4.02 -10.94 14.62
CA ASP A 95 2.58 -10.69 14.71
C ASP A 95 1.96 -10.65 13.30
N CYS A 96 0.64 -10.47 13.21
CA CYS A 96 -0.07 -10.58 11.93
C CYS A 96 0.40 -9.56 10.88
N SER A 97 0.55 -8.29 11.25
CA SER A 97 0.97 -7.23 10.32
C SER A 97 2.48 -7.22 10.07
N GLY A 98 3.28 -7.60 11.07
CA GLY A 98 4.72 -7.76 10.90
C GLY A 98 5.09 -8.91 9.97
N PHE A 99 4.34 -10.00 10.02
CA PHE A 99 4.43 -11.09 9.05
C PHE A 99 4.18 -10.60 7.61
N VAL A 100 3.06 -9.92 7.39
CA VAL A 100 2.70 -9.37 6.08
C VAL A 100 3.74 -8.35 5.62
N GLN A 101 4.12 -7.41 6.47
CA GLN A 101 5.14 -6.40 6.15
C GLN A 101 6.45 -7.04 5.70
N TRP A 102 6.93 -8.04 6.44
CA TRP A 102 8.18 -8.74 6.14
C TRP A 102 8.10 -9.49 4.80
N VAL A 103 7.03 -10.24 4.57
CA VAL A 103 6.80 -10.99 3.32
C VAL A 103 6.83 -10.07 2.11
N PHE A 104 6.11 -8.95 2.19
CA PHE A 104 6.05 -7.98 1.09
C PHE A 104 7.38 -7.24 0.88
N ALA A 105 8.07 -6.85 1.95
CA ALA A 105 9.37 -6.21 1.87
C ALA A 105 10.43 -7.10 1.20
N ARG A 106 10.41 -8.42 1.48
CA ARG A 106 11.28 -9.40 0.79
C ARG A 106 11.02 -9.49 -0.71
N ASN A 107 9.85 -9.10 -1.14
CA ASN A 107 9.45 -9.06 -2.56
C ASN A 107 9.47 -7.63 -3.14
N GLY A 108 10.12 -6.68 -2.47
CA GLY A 108 10.33 -5.31 -2.93
C GLY A 108 9.10 -4.42 -2.85
N VAL A 109 8.14 -4.75 -1.98
CA VAL A 109 6.94 -3.95 -1.71
C VAL A 109 6.97 -3.49 -0.26
N LEU A 110 6.97 -2.18 -0.03
CA LEU A 110 6.95 -1.61 1.32
C LEU A 110 5.52 -1.41 1.79
N LEU A 111 5.19 -2.00 2.93
CA LEU A 111 3.90 -1.86 3.60
C LEU A 111 4.06 -1.19 4.96
N PRO A 112 3.05 -0.43 5.41
CA PRO A 112 3.02 0.09 6.77
C PRO A 112 3.07 -1.03 7.82
N ARG A 113 3.46 -0.66 9.07
CA ARG A 113 3.56 -1.63 10.16
C ARG A 113 2.19 -2.04 10.72
N GLU A 114 1.25 -1.12 10.77
CA GLU A 114 -0.03 -1.32 11.44
C GLU A 114 -1.09 -1.91 10.51
N VAL A 115 -1.94 -2.83 11.04
CA VAL A 115 -3.01 -3.49 10.26
C VAL A 115 -3.93 -2.48 9.58
N ARG A 116 -4.31 -1.40 10.27
CA ARG A 116 -5.24 -0.39 9.73
C ARG A 116 -4.62 0.40 8.58
N GLU A 117 -3.33 0.67 8.66
CA GLU A 117 -2.61 1.35 7.59
C GLU A 117 -2.43 0.42 6.38
N GLN A 118 -2.12 -0.87 6.62
CA GLN A 118 -2.11 -1.89 5.56
C GLN A 118 -3.49 -2.03 4.89
N TYR A 119 -4.57 -1.92 5.68
CA TYR A 119 -5.93 -1.93 5.13
C TYR A 119 -6.23 -0.72 4.24
N SER A 120 -5.54 0.37 4.41
CA SER A 120 -5.65 1.58 3.58
C SER A 120 -4.74 1.55 2.35
N ALA A 121 -3.82 0.58 2.28
CA ALA A 121 -2.86 0.46 1.18
C ALA A 121 -3.45 -0.32 -0.01
N GLY A 122 -3.09 0.10 -1.21
CA GLY A 122 -3.48 -0.59 -2.45
C GLY A 122 -4.96 -0.44 -2.84
N GLN A 123 -5.38 -1.26 -3.78
CA GLN A 123 -6.73 -1.26 -4.33
C GLN A 123 -7.66 -2.16 -3.52
N GLN A 124 -8.88 -1.68 -3.23
CA GLN A 124 -9.93 -2.52 -2.66
C GLN A 124 -10.42 -3.54 -3.67
N ILE A 125 -10.61 -4.78 -3.21
CA ILE A 125 -11.04 -5.91 -4.04
C ILE A 125 -12.22 -6.63 -3.37
N ASP A 126 -13.17 -7.08 -4.16
CA ASP A 126 -14.22 -7.96 -3.68
C ASP A 126 -13.65 -9.34 -3.33
N LEU A 127 -14.21 -10.00 -2.31
CA LEU A 127 -13.74 -11.31 -1.86
C LEU A 127 -13.76 -12.39 -2.97
N ARG A 128 -14.68 -12.30 -3.91
CA ARG A 128 -14.79 -13.22 -5.06
C ARG A 128 -13.70 -13.02 -6.12
N ASP A 129 -13.04 -11.85 -6.10
CA ASP A 129 -12.01 -11.45 -7.06
C ASP A 129 -10.61 -11.49 -6.48
N VAL A 130 -10.44 -12.08 -5.28
CA VAL A 130 -9.13 -12.24 -4.66
C VAL A 130 -8.28 -13.26 -5.42
N HIS A 131 -7.01 -12.94 -5.55
CA HIS A 131 -5.99 -13.79 -6.16
C HIS A 131 -4.84 -14.06 -5.18
N PRO A 132 -4.02 -15.09 -5.41
CA PRO A 132 -2.80 -15.28 -4.62
C PRO A 132 -1.95 -14.01 -4.56
N GLY A 133 -1.47 -13.68 -3.36
CA GLY A 133 -0.72 -12.45 -3.08
C GLY A 133 -1.58 -11.27 -2.62
N ASP A 134 -2.91 -11.34 -2.69
CA ASP A 134 -3.78 -10.32 -2.12
C ASP A 134 -3.82 -10.41 -0.58
N LEU A 135 -4.18 -9.31 0.07
CA LEU A 135 -4.37 -9.24 1.51
C LEU A 135 -5.84 -9.39 1.87
N VAL A 136 -6.13 -10.18 2.89
CA VAL A 136 -7.47 -10.30 3.49
C VAL A 136 -7.44 -9.82 4.94
N PHE A 137 -8.45 -9.05 5.31
CA PHE A 137 -8.54 -8.37 6.60
C PHE A 137 -9.77 -8.81 7.38
N PHE A 138 -9.58 -8.95 8.69
CA PHE A 138 -10.61 -9.44 9.60
C PHE A 138 -10.69 -8.59 10.86
N GLN A 139 -11.89 -8.58 11.45
CA GLN A 139 -12.15 -8.01 12.76
C GLN A 139 -12.03 -9.13 13.81
N THR A 140 -10.96 -9.12 14.62
CA THR A 140 -10.71 -10.14 15.64
C THR A 140 -10.70 -9.55 17.06
N VAL A 141 -9.75 -8.68 17.36
CA VAL A 141 -9.52 -8.14 18.71
C VAL A 141 -10.09 -6.74 18.93
N SER A 142 -10.37 -6.00 17.86
CA SER A 142 -10.95 -4.65 17.91
C SER A 142 -11.85 -4.38 16.71
N ARG A 143 -12.67 -3.31 16.77
CA ARG A 143 -13.54 -2.91 15.66
C ARG A 143 -12.72 -2.54 14.40
N GLY A 144 -13.22 -2.93 13.24
CA GLY A 144 -12.57 -2.72 11.95
C GLY A 144 -11.45 -3.74 11.69
N ALA A 145 -10.56 -3.41 10.75
CA ALA A 145 -9.43 -4.26 10.41
C ALA A 145 -8.46 -4.35 11.59
N SER A 146 -8.37 -5.52 12.21
CA SER A 146 -7.51 -5.79 13.37
C SER A 146 -6.71 -7.08 13.22
N HIS A 147 -6.85 -7.76 12.09
CA HIS A 147 -6.06 -8.92 11.69
C HIS A 147 -5.91 -8.95 10.18
N VAL A 148 -4.80 -9.52 9.70
CA VAL A 148 -4.45 -9.57 8.27
C VAL A 148 -3.75 -10.88 7.93
N GLY A 149 -3.92 -11.33 6.69
CA GLY A 149 -3.19 -12.45 6.11
C GLY A 149 -3.06 -12.32 4.60
N VAL A 150 -2.24 -13.18 4.01
CA VAL A 150 -1.93 -13.24 2.58
C VAL A 150 -2.72 -14.38 1.95
N VAL A 151 -3.46 -14.11 0.88
CA VAL A 151 -4.17 -15.13 0.08
C VAL A 151 -3.15 -16.00 -0.64
N ILE A 152 -3.32 -17.32 -0.57
CA ILE A 152 -2.41 -18.28 -1.22
C ILE A 152 -3.09 -19.07 -2.34
N GLY A 153 -4.39 -18.97 -2.48
CA GLY A 153 -5.20 -19.60 -3.53
C GLY A 153 -6.56 -20.04 -3.03
N ALA A 154 -7.49 -20.27 -3.95
CA ALA A 154 -8.87 -20.66 -3.67
C ALA A 154 -9.48 -19.85 -2.52
N ASP A 155 -9.73 -20.49 -1.37
CA ASP A 155 -10.29 -19.88 -0.17
C ASP A 155 -9.29 -19.84 1.00
N GLN A 156 -8.00 -20.03 0.73
CA GLN A 156 -6.95 -20.16 1.74
C GLN A 156 -6.10 -18.89 1.87
N PHE A 157 -5.68 -18.64 3.10
CA PHE A 157 -4.75 -17.57 3.42
C PHE A 157 -3.75 -18.04 4.49
N VAL A 158 -2.56 -17.46 4.48
CA VAL A 158 -1.52 -17.67 5.49
C VAL A 158 -1.40 -16.43 6.37
N HIS A 159 -1.27 -16.62 7.68
CA HIS A 159 -1.24 -15.55 8.66
C HIS A 159 -0.49 -15.97 9.93
N ALA A 160 -0.20 -15.00 10.81
CA ALA A 160 0.34 -15.20 12.15
C ALA A 160 -0.75 -14.91 13.20
N PRO A 161 -1.53 -15.92 13.63
CA PRO A 161 -2.56 -15.74 14.66
C PRO A 161 -1.99 -15.87 16.07
N SER A 162 -2.39 -14.97 16.98
CA SER A 162 -2.02 -15.04 18.39
C SER A 162 -2.61 -16.27 19.12
N SER A 163 -3.77 -16.74 18.67
CA SER A 163 -4.51 -17.82 19.33
C SER A 163 -3.87 -19.21 19.20
N THR A 164 -3.14 -19.45 18.11
CA THR A 164 -2.48 -20.75 17.83
C THR A 164 -0.96 -20.68 17.98
N GLY A 165 -0.41 -19.50 18.14
CA GLY A 165 0.99 -19.29 18.46
C GLY A 165 2.00 -19.48 17.31
N VAL A 166 1.57 -19.80 16.08
CA VAL A 166 2.48 -20.00 14.93
C VAL A 166 1.85 -19.51 13.62
N VAL A 167 2.69 -19.13 12.65
CA VAL A 167 2.27 -18.87 11.27
C VAL A 167 1.66 -20.14 10.67
N ARG A 168 0.46 -20.02 10.10
CA ARG A 168 -0.30 -21.14 9.56
C ARG A 168 -1.24 -20.77 8.42
N VAL A 169 -1.71 -21.78 7.71
CA VAL A 169 -2.75 -21.65 6.68
C VAL A 169 -4.12 -21.94 7.29
N GLU A 170 -5.10 -21.12 6.95
CA GLU A 170 -6.51 -21.31 7.27
C GLU A 170 -7.40 -20.96 6.06
N ARG A 171 -8.70 -21.28 6.16
CA ARG A 171 -9.69 -20.95 5.13
C ARG A 171 -10.54 -19.77 5.58
N PHE A 172 -10.61 -18.71 4.77
CA PHE A 172 -11.43 -17.55 5.07
C PHE A 172 -12.94 -17.82 4.87
N THR A 173 -13.31 -18.94 4.23
CA THR A 173 -14.70 -19.40 4.08
C THR A 173 -15.26 -20.11 5.33
N THR A 174 -14.43 -20.45 6.31
CA THR A 174 -14.95 -21.02 7.58
C THR A 174 -15.82 -20.01 8.31
N THR A 175 -16.80 -20.49 9.07
CA THR A 175 -17.75 -19.64 9.79
C THR A 175 -17.06 -18.58 10.67
N TYR A 176 -15.92 -18.94 11.28
CA TYR A 176 -15.15 -18.02 12.13
C TYR A 176 -14.64 -16.82 11.33
N TRP A 177 -13.97 -17.05 10.20
CA TRP A 177 -13.36 -16.01 9.39
C TRP A 177 -14.38 -15.27 8.54
N ALA A 178 -15.34 -15.99 7.93
CA ALA A 178 -16.38 -15.38 7.09
C ALA A 178 -17.18 -14.29 7.81
N ARG A 179 -17.54 -14.52 9.09
CA ARG A 179 -18.27 -13.53 9.91
C ARG A 179 -17.41 -12.34 10.35
N ARG A 180 -16.09 -12.44 10.22
CA ARG A 180 -15.12 -11.43 10.65
C ARG A 180 -14.46 -10.69 9.49
N PHE A 181 -14.77 -11.09 8.28
CA PHE A 181 -14.22 -10.46 7.08
C PHE A 181 -14.58 -8.97 7.02
N VAL A 182 -13.58 -8.11 6.79
CA VAL A 182 -13.71 -6.66 6.68
C VAL A 182 -13.48 -6.19 5.25
N GLY A 183 -12.60 -6.85 4.52
CA GLY A 183 -12.28 -6.50 3.15
C GLY A 183 -10.98 -7.12 2.67
N ALA A 184 -10.70 -6.95 1.37
CA ALA A 184 -9.46 -7.38 0.75
C ALA A 184 -8.76 -6.23 0.03
N ARG A 185 -7.43 -6.34 -0.12
CA ARG A 185 -6.58 -5.35 -0.80
C ARG A 185 -5.60 -6.04 -1.75
N ARG A 186 -5.45 -5.47 -2.94
CA ARG A 186 -4.36 -5.79 -3.86
C ARG A 186 -3.32 -4.69 -3.80
N VAL A 187 -2.13 -5.05 -3.36
CA VAL A 187 -1.00 -4.13 -3.29
C VAL A 187 -0.17 -4.34 -4.56
N ALA A 188 -0.33 -3.45 -5.52
CA ALA A 188 0.51 -3.43 -6.70
C ALA A 188 1.95 -3.05 -6.29
N LYS A 189 2.94 -3.67 -6.92
CA LYS A 189 4.31 -3.15 -6.88
C LYS A 189 4.26 -1.79 -7.58
N GLU A 190 4.45 -0.69 -6.86
CA GLU A 190 4.70 0.58 -7.52
C GLU A 190 5.94 0.41 -8.40
N ALA A 191 5.75 0.55 -9.70
CA ALA A 191 6.88 0.72 -10.61
C ALA A 191 7.62 1.95 -10.09
N ALA A 192 8.87 1.76 -9.65
CA ALA A 192 9.72 2.87 -9.25
C ALA A 192 9.75 3.85 -10.43
N THR A 193 9.02 4.95 -10.28
CA THR A 193 9.10 6.06 -11.23
C THR A 193 10.48 6.66 -11.02
N THR A 194 11.42 6.26 -11.87
CA THR A 194 12.72 6.92 -11.97
C THR A 194 12.43 8.31 -12.53
N ASN A 195 12.56 9.31 -11.68
CA ASN A 195 12.51 10.74 -12.03
C ASN A 195 13.91 11.17 -12.43
#